data_d6d10b26a2db81b94b41960751a8055a
#
_entry.id   d6d10b26a2db81b94b41960751a8055a
#
_cell.length_a   1.000
_cell.length_b   1.000
_cell.length_c   1.000
_cell.angle_alpha   90.00
_cell.angle_beta   90.00
_cell.angle_gamma   90.00
#
_symmetry.space_group_name_H-M   'P 1'
#
loop_
_entity.id
_entity.type
_entity.pdbx_description
1 polymer ?
#
loop_
_entity_poly.entity_id
_entity_poly.type
_entity_poly.pdbx_seq_one_letter_code
_entity_poly.pdbx_strand_id
1 'polypeptide(L)'
;SDDANIKAPINQIRKNDQYTPLERQVLQLKAENPGMLLLVEVGYKMKFFEQDARIASQVLNIACYTEKNLVTAMVPVTRVYYHIKRLIAQGYKVGISRQTEPRALTAASGAMHKPYDRKVTAVYTSSTWIDDMSGPDQSAEQIICAIIEPRPGSLALVAVDMPTSTITYDNWEDGLTRDALRTRLAHLAPRELIFSPASINEVTRHHI
;
A
#
# COMPACT_ATOMS: atom_id res chain seq x y z
N SER A 1 26.76 26.21 -14.95
CA SER A 1 27.43 25.94 -13.66
C SER A 1 26.52 26.42 -12.54
N ASP A 2 25.64 25.62 -12.04
CA ASP A 2 25.02 25.87 -10.75
C ASP A 2 24.70 24.52 -10.11
N ASP A 3 25.63 24.11 -9.23
CA ASP A 3 25.46 23.01 -8.32
C ASP A 3 24.41 23.38 -7.28
N ALA A 4 23.18 22.99 -7.51
CA ALA A 4 22.15 23.02 -6.47
C ALA A 4 22.37 21.87 -5.48
N ASN A 5 23.27 22.10 -4.56
CA ASN A 5 23.48 21.31 -3.35
C ASN A 5 22.22 21.41 -2.49
N ILE A 6 21.31 20.44 -2.64
CA ILE A 6 20.12 20.32 -1.80
C ILE A 6 20.57 19.85 -0.41
N LYS A 7 20.98 20.80 0.42
CA LYS A 7 21.09 20.59 1.86
C LYS A 7 19.70 20.34 2.42
N ALA A 8 19.47 19.13 2.90
CA ALA A 8 18.26 18.82 3.70
C ALA A 8 18.16 19.89 4.81
N PRO A 9 16.96 20.49 5.03
CA PRO A 9 16.84 21.59 5.97
C PRO A 9 17.18 21.11 7.38
N ILE A 10 18.03 21.86 8.05
CA ILE A 10 18.56 21.61 9.43
C ILE A 10 17.42 21.34 10.43
N ASN A 11 16.20 21.81 10.17
CA ASN A 11 15.01 21.52 10.95
C ASN A 11 14.55 20.07 10.92
N GLN A 12 14.89 19.27 9.89
CA GLN A 12 14.57 17.85 9.85
C GLN A 12 15.53 17.03 10.73
N ILE A 13 16.77 17.44 10.83
CA ILE A 13 17.78 16.76 11.66
C ILE A 13 17.45 16.92 13.15
N ARG A 14 17.04 18.12 13.59
CA ARG A 14 16.63 18.38 14.99
C ARG A 14 15.34 17.69 15.40
N LYS A 15 14.39 17.45 14.47
CA LYS A 15 13.19 16.66 14.72
C LYS A 15 13.50 15.17 14.92
N ASN A 16 14.55 14.67 14.29
CA ASN A 16 14.90 13.24 14.36
C ASN A 16 15.39 12.81 15.75
N ASP A 17 15.97 13.71 16.54
CA ASP A 17 16.42 13.44 17.90
C ASP A 17 15.28 13.36 18.93
N GLN A 18 14.10 13.88 18.60
CA GLN A 18 12.92 13.83 19.47
C GLN A 18 12.17 12.51 19.36
N TYR A 19 12.32 11.76 18.25
CA TYR A 19 11.59 10.52 18.03
C TYR A 19 12.20 9.33 18.73
N THR A 20 11.36 8.49 19.30
CA THR A 20 11.78 7.20 19.84
C THR A 20 12.32 6.28 18.73
N PRO A 21 13.11 5.26 19.08
CA PRO A 21 13.60 4.30 18.07
C PRO A 21 12.50 3.64 17.25
N LEU A 22 11.34 3.35 17.86
CA LEU A 22 10.17 2.83 17.15
C LEU A 22 9.59 3.85 16.17
N GLU A 23 9.41 5.09 16.60
CA GLU A 23 8.87 6.16 15.75
C GLU A 23 9.76 6.42 14.53
N ARG A 24 11.09 6.40 14.71
CA ARG A 24 12.04 6.52 13.59
C ARG A 24 11.90 5.38 12.59
N GLN A 25 11.79 4.13 13.06
CA GLN A 25 11.55 2.98 12.17
C GLN A 25 10.23 3.11 11.40
N VAL A 26 9.16 3.53 12.06
CA VAL A 26 7.85 3.72 11.43
C VAL A 26 7.91 4.78 10.33
N LEU A 27 8.52 5.93 10.62
CA LEU A 27 8.68 7.02 9.66
C LEU A 27 9.52 6.58 8.46
N GLN A 28 10.59 5.82 8.68
CA GLN A 28 11.41 5.25 7.62
C GLN A 28 10.60 4.27 6.76
N LEU A 29 9.93 3.28 7.38
CA LEU A 29 9.08 2.33 6.66
C LEU A 29 7.99 3.03 5.84
N LYS A 30 7.43 4.13 6.37
CA LYS A 30 6.43 4.91 5.64
C LYS A 30 7.04 5.63 4.43
N ALA A 31 8.23 6.18 4.56
CA ALA A 31 8.96 6.83 3.46
C ALA A 31 9.32 5.82 2.34
N GLU A 32 9.67 4.59 2.72
CA GLU A 32 9.96 3.50 1.77
C GLU A 32 8.71 2.95 1.09
N ASN A 33 7.52 3.18 1.66
CA ASN A 33 6.23 2.64 1.17
C ASN A 33 5.20 3.76 1.00
N PRO A 34 5.39 4.69 0.05
CA PRO A 34 4.44 5.77 -0.19
C PRO A 34 3.11 5.24 -0.73
N GLY A 35 2.02 5.95 -0.44
CA GLY A 35 0.67 5.62 -0.92
C GLY A 35 0.01 4.40 -0.27
N MET A 36 0.64 3.80 0.75
CA MET A 36 0.11 2.65 1.48
C MET A 36 -0.18 3.04 2.94
N LEU A 37 -1.32 2.65 3.47
CA LEU A 37 -1.60 2.74 4.91
C LEU A 37 -0.78 1.66 5.64
N LEU A 38 0.09 2.08 6.54
CA LEU A 38 1.01 1.18 7.24
C LEU A 38 0.45 0.82 8.61
N LEU A 39 0.15 -0.46 8.80
CA LEU A 39 -0.30 -1.05 10.05
C LEU A 39 0.87 -1.78 10.71
N VAL A 40 1.34 -1.25 11.84
CA VAL A 40 2.57 -1.68 12.50
C VAL A 40 2.26 -2.47 13.78
N GLU A 41 2.86 -3.64 13.91
CA GLU A 41 2.78 -4.45 15.12
C GLU A 41 3.62 -3.83 16.25
N VAL A 42 2.96 -3.55 17.37
CA VAL A 42 3.58 -3.01 18.59
C VAL A 42 3.10 -3.79 19.80
N GLY A 43 3.83 -4.81 20.19
CA GLY A 43 3.41 -5.74 21.24
C GLY A 43 2.18 -6.54 20.82
N TYR A 44 1.09 -6.40 21.59
CA TYR A 44 -0.21 -7.06 21.33
C TYR A 44 -1.20 -6.18 20.57
N LYS A 45 -0.75 -5.07 19.99
CA LYS A 45 -1.57 -4.10 19.28
C LYS A 45 -1.04 -3.86 17.90
N MET A 46 -1.94 -3.51 17.00
CA MET A 46 -1.61 -3.02 15.66
C MET A 46 -1.93 -1.54 15.62
N LYS A 47 -0.95 -0.73 15.19
CA LYS A 47 -1.04 0.74 15.25
C LYS A 47 -0.84 1.35 13.86
N PHE A 48 -1.66 2.36 13.56
CA PHE A 48 -1.43 3.33 12.50
C PHE A 48 -0.79 4.58 13.10
N PHE A 49 0.00 5.29 12.30
CA PHE A 49 0.70 6.49 12.74
C PHE A 49 0.46 7.67 11.82
N GLU A 50 0.46 8.88 12.38
CA GLU A 50 0.33 10.17 11.70
C GLU A 50 -0.87 10.23 10.73
N GLN A 51 -0.62 10.48 9.46
CA GLN A 51 -1.68 10.58 8.45
C GLN A 51 -2.48 9.28 8.31
N ASP A 52 -1.80 8.13 8.41
CA ASP A 52 -2.46 6.82 8.33
C ASP A 52 -3.41 6.61 9.51
N ALA A 53 -3.04 7.10 10.71
CA ALA A 53 -3.89 7.06 11.90
C ALA A 53 -5.15 7.93 11.73
N ARG A 54 -5.01 9.11 11.13
CA ARG A 54 -6.15 10.00 10.85
C ARG A 54 -7.11 9.38 9.84
N ILE A 55 -6.58 8.83 8.74
CA ILE A 55 -7.40 8.13 7.74
C ILE A 55 -8.10 6.93 8.36
N ALA A 56 -7.36 6.08 9.09
CA ALA A 56 -7.93 4.91 9.75
C ALA A 56 -9.01 5.31 10.76
N SER A 57 -8.80 6.38 11.53
CA SER A 57 -9.80 6.90 12.47
C SER A 57 -11.11 7.27 11.78
N GLN A 58 -11.04 7.98 10.65
CA GLN A 58 -12.22 8.38 9.88
C GLN A 58 -12.96 7.18 9.26
N VAL A 59 -12.22 6.28 8.59
CA VAL A 59 -12.83 5.15 7.86
C VAL A 59 -13.36 4.09 8.81
N LEU A 60 -12.61 3.80 9.87
CA LEU A 60 -12.94 2.71 10.79
C LEU A 60 -13.80 3.17 11.96
N ASN A 61 -13.94 4.47 12.18
CA ASN A 61 -14.58 5.08 13.34
C ASN A 61 -13.93 4.62 14.65
N ILE A 62 -12.59 4.75 14.73
CA ILE A 62 -11.78 4.39 15.90
C ILE A 62 -11.11 5.63 16.47
N ALA A 63 -10.77 5.59 17.75
CA ALA A 63 -10.10 6.69 18.42
C ALA A 63 -8.71 6.96 17.83
N CYS A 64 -8.39 8.25 17.68
CA CYS A 64 -7.10 8.76 17.23
C CYS A 64 -6.61 9.77 18.29
N TYR A 65 -5.38 9.60 18.75
CA TYR A 65 -4.81 10.43 19.82
C TYR A 65 -3.29 10.53 19.64
N THR A 66 -2.70 11.54 20.27
CA THR A 66 -1.24 11.69 20.25
C THR A 66 -0.63 10.79 21.34
N GLU A 67 0.27 9.90 20.95
CA GLU A 67 1.06 9.06 21.83
C GLU A 67 2.54 9.38 21.61
N LYS A 68 3.19 9.91 22.64
CA LYS A 68 4.55 10.47 22.56
C LYS A 68 4.63 11.58 21.51
N ASN A 69 5.31 11.34 20.38
CA ASN A 69 5.55 12.37 19.37
C ASN A 69 4.66 12.21 18.12
N LEU A 70 3.93 11.09 17.99
CA LEU A 70 3.14 10.78 16.81
C LEU A 70 1.66 10.60 17.14
N VAL A 71 0.83 11.04 16.20
CA VAL A 71 -0.60 10.73 16.22
C VAL A 71 -0.78 9.24 15.95
N THR A 72 -1.60 8.55 16.76
CA THR A 72 -1.74 7.11 16.73
C THR A 72 -3.20 6.71 16.78
N ALA A 73 -3.56 5.70 15.98
CA ALA A 73 -4.82 4.96 16.09
C ALA A 73 -4.49 3.47 16.21
N MET A 74 -5.26 2.71 17.00
CA MET A 74 -4.95 1.30 17.24
C MET A 74 -6.14 0.40 17.01
N VAL A 75 -5.83 -0.82 16.57
CA VAL A 75 -6.81 -1.91 16.43
C VAL A 75 -6.30 -3.17 17.14
N PRO A 76 -7.20 -3.99 17.73
CA PRO A 76 -6.83 -5.27 18.29
C PRO A 76 -6.28 -6.23 17.24
N VAL A 77 -5.24 -7.01 17.56
CA VAL A 77 -4.68 -8.02 16.66
C VAL A 77 -5.75 -9.00 16.18
N THR A 78 -6.70 -9.38 17.05
CA THR A 78 -7.78 -10.32 16.71
C THR A 78 -8.77 -9.80 15.68
N ARG A 79 -8.84 -8.47 15.45
CA ARG A 79 -9.74 -7.84 14.49
C ARG A 79 -9.03 -7.18 13.32
N VAL A 80 -7.74 -7.40 13.16
CA VAL A 80 -6.92 -6.76 12.12
C VAL A 80 -7.51 -6.95 10.74
N TYR A 81 -7.82 -8.18 10.36
CA TYR A 81 -8.34 -8.48 9.02
C TYR A 81 -9.71 -7.87 8.75
N TYR A 82 -10.57 -7.80 9.75
CA TYR A 82 -11.86 -7.10 9.64
C TYR A 82 -11.66 -5.60 9.31
N HIS A 83 -10.71 -4.96 9.98
CA HIS A 83 -10.40 -3.55 9.73
C HIS A 83 -9.70 -3.32 8.39
N ILE A 84 -8.80 -4.22 7.99
CA ILE A 84 -8.15 -4.16 6.67
C ILE A 84 -9.20 -4.25 5.57
N LYS A 85 -10.15 -5.20 5.64
CA LYS A 85 -11.24 -5.34 4.68
C LYS A 85 -12.02 -4.04 4.50
N ARG A 86 -12.32 -3.32 5.56
CA ARG A 86 -13.00 -2.03 5.51
C ARG A 86 -12.17 -0.93 4.84
N LEU A 87 -10.86 -0.91 5.08
CA LEU A 87 -9.95 0.06 4.46
C LEU A 87 -9.79 -0.21 2.96
N ILE A 88 -9.57 -1.46 2.56
CA ILE A 88 -9.43 -1.81 1.14
C ILE A 88 -10.74 -1.61 0.37
N ALA A 89 -11.90 -1.80 1.00
CA ALA A 89 -13.21 -1.49 0.41
C ALA A 89 -13.39 0.01 0.09
N GLN A 90 -12.61 0.89 0.74
CA GLN A 90 -12.54 2.32 0.45
C GLN A 90 -11.40 2.68 -0.53
N GLY A 91 -10.79 1.68 -1.18
CA GLY A 91 -9.73 1.86 -2.17
C GLY A 91 -8.32 2.05 -1.58
N TYR A 92 -8.14 1.92 -0.26
CA TYR A 92 -6.81 2.03 0.34
C TYR A 92 -6.00 0.74 0.17
N LYS A 93 -4.72 0.91 -0.12
CA LYS A 93 -3.72 -0.15 -0.03
C LYS A 93 -3.20 -0.21 1.41
N VAL A 94 -3.18 -1.39 2.03
CA VAL A 94 -2.79 -1.58 3.44
C VAL A 94 -1.62 -2.53 3.54
N GLY A 95 -0.53 -2.08 4.17
CA GLY A 95 0.63 -2.91 4.48
C GLY A 95 0.66 -3.29 5.96
N ILE A 96 0.96 -4.53 6.27
CA ILE A 96 1.25 -4.99 7.63
C ILE A 96 2.76 -5.04 7.83
N SER A 97 3.25 -4.33 8.84
CA SER A 97 4.63 -4.44 9.31
C SER A 97 4.68 -5.23 10.62
N ARG A 98 5.45 -6.31 10.62
CA ARG A 98 5.67 -7.17 11.79
C ARG A 98 7.12 -7.14 12.25
N GLN A 99 7.34 -7.55 13.49
CA GLN A 99 8.67 -7.78 14.05
C GLN A 99 9.28 -9.02 13.40
N THR A 100 10.53 -8.88 12.94
CA THR A 100 11.24 -9.97 12.20
C THR A 100 11.96 -10.91 13.15
N GLU A 101 12.33 -10.46 14.35
CA GLU A 101 13.06 -11.25 15.33
C GLU A 101 12.17 -11.75 16.47
N PRO A 102 12.22 -13.06 16.82
CA PRO A 102 11.54 -13.57 18.00
C PRO A 102 12.11 -12.94 19.28
N ARG A 103 11.25 -12.52 20.20
CA ARG A 103 11.63 -11.94 21.50
C ARG A 103 12.64 -12.80 22.28
N ALA A 104 12.59 -14.12 22.11
CA ALA A 104 13.45 -15.08 22.79
C ALA A 104 14.95 -14.92 22.38
N LEU A 105 15.24 -14.58 21.13
CA LEU A 105 16.61 -14.41 20.65
C LEU A 105 17.23 -13.09 21.11
N THR A 106 16.42 -12.04 21.23
CA THR A 106 16.88 -10.71 21.69
C THR A 106 17.17 -10.71 23.20
N ALA A 107 16.40 -11.45 23.98
CA ALA A 107 16.64 -11.63 25.41
C ALA A 107 17.93 -12.42 25.69
N ALA A 108 18.24 -13.42 24.86
CA ALA A 108 19.46 -14.25 24.98
C ALA A 108 20.75 -13.49 24.59
N SER A 109 20.66 -12.48 23.72
CA SER A 109 21.82 -11.69 23.25
C SER A 109 22.16 -10.47 24.10
N GLY A 110 21.44 -10.22 25.22
CA GLY A 110 21.68 -9.07 26.08
C GLY A 110 21.31 -7.72 25.47
N ALA A 111 20.72 -7.69 24.28
CA ALA A 111 20.37 -6.49 23.53
C ALA A 111 18.98 -5.92 23.94
N MET A 112 18.70 -5.86 25.22
CA MET A 112 17.40 -5.46 25.78
C MET A 112 16.92 -4.05 25.41
N HIS A 113 17.75 -3.24 24.72
CA HIS A 113 17.44 -1.86 24.37
C HIS A 113 17.44 -1.57 22.86
N LYS A 114 17.74 -2.59 22.01
CA LYS A 114 17.66 -2.40 20.56
C LYS A 114 16.20 -2.56 20.09
N PRO A 115 15.65 -1.62 19.30
CA PRO A 115 14.33 -1.81 18.73
C PRO A 115 14.34 -3.02 17.78
N TYR A 116 13.30 -3.83 17.83
CA TYR A 116 13.13 -4.96 16.93
C TYR A 116 13.06 -4.48 15.48
N ASP A 117 13.78 -5.16 14.59
CA ASP A 117 13.67 -4.91 13.17
C ASP A 117 12.24 -5.21 12.67
N ARG A 118 11.72 -4.33 11.82
CA ARG A 118 10.39 -4.42 11.26
C ARG A 118 10.45 -4.38 9.75
N LYS A 119 9.63 -5.21 9.12
CA LYS A 119 9.47 -5.25 7.67
C LYS A 119 7.99 -5.25 7.33
N VAL A 120 7.65 -4.76 6.15
CA VAL A 120 6.33 -5.01 5.57
C VAL A 120 6.28 -6.48 5.16
N THR A 121 5.43 -7.25 5.83
CA THR A 121 5.32 -8.71 5.67
C THR A 121 4.15 -9.11 4.79
N ALA A 122 3.16 -8.24 4.65
CA ALA A 122 2.00 -8.47 3.80
C ALA A 122 1.44 -7.15 3.30
N VAL A 123 0.89 -7.16 2.10
CA VAL A 123 0.22 -6.02 1.48
C VAL A 123 -1.14 -6.48 0.97
N TYR A 124 -2.16 -5.71 1.27
CA TYR A 124 -3.54 -5.99 0.90
C TYR A 124 -4.11 -4.84 0.07
N THR A 125 -4.74 -5.21 -1.03
CA THR A 125 -5.48 -4.32 -1.91
C THR A 125 -6.86 -4.90 -2.19
N SER A 126 -7.75 -4.16 -2.86
CA SER A 126 -9.08 -4.67 -3.19
C SER A 126 -9.04 -5.88 -4.12
N SER A 127 -8.01 -6.01 -4.95
CA SER A 127 -7.86 -7.14 -5.88
C SER A 127 -7.07 -8.32 -5.30
N THR A 128 -6.16 -8.08 -4.33
CA THR A 128 -5.35 -9.16 -3.73
C THR A 128 -5.99 -9.73 -2.46
N TRP A 129 -7.10 -9.19 -2.02
CA TRP A 129 -7.81 -9.72 -0.85
C TRP A 129 -8.62 -10.96 -1.22
N ILE A 130 -8.21 -12.11 -0.67
CA ILE A 130 -8.99 -13.35 -0.75
C ILE A 130 -9.71 -13.54 0.58
N ASP A 131 -11.03 -13.54 0.56
CA ASP A 131 -11.86 -13.71 1.75
C ASP A 131 -12.29 -15.18 1.88
N ASP A 132 -11.52 -15.95 2.62
CA ASP A 132 -11.82 -17.38 2.89
C ASP A 132 -13.16 -17.60 3.63
N MET A 133 -13.75 -16.51 4.18
CA MET A 133 -15.00 -16.54 4.94
C MET A 133 -16.23 -16.16 4.10
N SER A 134 -16.02 -15.71 2.89
CA SER A 134 -17.10 -15.37 1.96
C SER A 134 -17.53 -16.64 1.23
N GLY A 135 -18.81 -17.00 1.32
CA GLY A 135 -19.35 -18.15 0.63
C GLY A 135 -19.26 -18.03 -0.92
N PRO A 136 -19.65 -19.08 -1.67
CA PRO A 136 -19.43 -19.19 -3.11
C PRO A 136 -20.07 -18.08 -3.97
N ASP A 137 -20.91 -17.24 -3.41
CA ASP A 137 -21.60 -16.16 -4.12
C ASP A 137 -20.79 -14.85 -4.26
N GLN A 138 -19.57 -14.76 -3.70
CA GLN A 138 -18.72 -13.57 -3.81
C GLN A 138 -17.46 -13.78 -4.67
N SER A 139 -17.51 -14.62 -5.68
CA SER A 139 -16.53 -14.68 -6.76
C SER A 139 -16.68 -13.49 -7.72
N ALA A 140 -16.82 -12.27 -7.20
CA ALA A 140 -16.69 -11.10 -8.04
C ALA A 140 -15.28 -11.13 -8.63
N GLU A 141 -15.19 -11.08 -9.95
CA GLU A 141 -13.93 -11.01 -10.69
C GLU A 141 -12.98 -10.01 -10.02
N GLN A 142 -11.81 -10.48 -9.61
CA GLN A 142 -10.78 -9.67 -8.94
C GLN A 142 -9.63 -9.47 -9.92
N ILE A 143 -9.91 -8.74 -10.99
CA ILE A 143 -8.96 -8.53 -12.07
C ILE A 143 -8.01 -7.39 -11.72
N ILE A 144 -6.72 -7.68 -11.80
CA ILE A 144 -5.64 -6.70 -11.82
C ILE A 144 -5.18 -6.59 -13.27
N CYS A 145 -5.09 -5.37 -13.78
CA CYS A 145 -4.69 -5.13 -15.16
C CYS A 145 -3.46 -4.22 -15.19
N ALA A 146 -2.40 -4.66 -15.86
CA ALA A 146 -1.22 -3.85 -16.15
C ALA A 146 -1.26 -3.38 -17.61
N ILE A 147 -0.96 -2.09 -17.83
CA ILE A 147 -0.96 -1.45 -19.16
C ILE A 147 0.39 -0.78 -19.40
N ILE A 148 0.92 -0.96 -20.60
CA ILE A 148 2.10 -0.25 -21.11
C ILE A 148 1.82 0.31 -22.50
N GLU A 149 2.48 1.42 -22.83
CA GLU A 149 2.44 2.06 -24.14
C GLU A 149 3.88 2.29 -24.63
N PRO A 150 4.52 1.27 -25.25
CA PRO A 150 5.92 1.37 -25.70
C PRO A 150 6.16 2.48 -26.72
N ARG A 151 5.17 2.80 -27.51
CA ARG A 151 5.15 3.91 -28.50
C ARG A 151 3.77 4.54 -28.48
N PRO A 152 3.64 5.84 -28.78
CA PRO A 152 2.33 6.50 -28.83
C PRO A 152 1.32 5.73 -29.68
N GLY A 153 0.23 5.29 -29.08
CA GLY A 153 -0.83 4.50 -29.72
C GLY A 153 -0.60 2.99 -29.77
N SER A 154 0.60 2.50 -29.49
CA SER A 154 0.89 1.07 -29.40
C SER A 154 0.70 0.63 -27.95
N LEU A 155 -0.33 -0.14 -27.67
CA LEU A 155 -0.73 -0.53 -26.33
C LEU A 155 -0.55 -2.03 -26.12
N ALA A 156 -0.15 -2.40 -24.90
CA ALA A 156 -0.19 -3.78 -24.44
C ALA A 156 -0.78 -3.86 -23.03
N LEU A 157 -1.50 -4.95 -22.80
CA LEU A 157 -2.24 -5.21 -21.58
C LEU A 157 -2.00 -6.63 -21.10
N VAL A 158 -1.85 -6.79 -19.80
CA VAL A 158 -1.89 -8.08 -19.12
C VAL A 158 -2.89 -7.97 -17.98
N ALA A 159 -3.89 -8.85 -17.98
CA ALA A 159 -4.89 -8.93 -16.92
C ALA A 159 -4.78 -10.27 -16.21
N VAL A 160 -4.85 -10.26 -14.89
CA VAL A 160 -4.84 -11.45 -14.04
C VAL A 160 -6.11 -11.48 -13.21
N ASP A 161 -6.90 -12.52 -13.39
CA ASP A 161 -8.02 -12.83 -12.51
C ASP A 161 -7.51 -13.65 -11.33
N MET A 162 -7.49 -13.04 -10.15
CA MET A 162 -6.87 -13.63 -8.96
C MET A 162 -7.56 -14.90 -8.48
N PRO A 163 -8.90 -14.99 -8.40
CA PRO A 163 -9.62 -16.20 -7.99
C PRO A 163 -9.36 -17.41 -8.90
N THR A 164 -9.36 -17.20 -10.21
CA THR A 164 -9.22 -18.30 -11.19
C THR A 164 -7.79 -18.52 -11.62
N SER A 165 -6.88 -17.61 -11.28
CA SER A 165 -5.49 -17.59 -11.76
C SER A 165 -5.39 -17.53 -13.29
N THR A 166 -6.40 -16.99 -13.95
CA THR A 166 -6.44 -16.84 -15.41
C THR A 166 -5.66 -15.60 -15.81
N ILE A 167 -4.77 -15.74 -16.79
CA ILE A 167 -4.00 -14.64 -17.35
C ILE A 167 -4.48 -14.37 -18.77
N THR A 168 -4.89 -13.14 -19.01
CA THR A 168 -5.24 -12.63 -20.34
C THR A 168 -4.23 -11.57 -20.75
N TYR A 169 -3.75 -11.63 -21.97
CA TYR A 169 -2.84 -10.61 -22.51
C TYR A 169 -3.22 -10.26 -23.94
N ASP A 170 -2.97 -9.01 -24.32
CA ASP A 170 -3.24 -8.51 -25.67
C ASP A 170 -2.29 -7.36 -26.01
N ASN A 171 -2.06 -7.12 -27.30
CA ASN A 171 -1.37 -5.97 -27.81
C ASN A 171 -2.07 -5.47 -29.09
N TRP A 172 -2.15 -4.15 -29.27
CA TRP A 172 -2.85 -3.53 -30.40
C TRP A 172 -2.35 -2.10 -30.66
N GLU A 173 -2.68 -1.61 -31.83
CA GLU A 173 -2.56 -0.18 -32.14
C GLU A 173 -3.92 0.50 -31.94
N ASP A 174 -3.92 1.68 -31.32
CA ASP A 174 -5.15 2.41 -30.99
C ASP A 174 -5.07 3.86 -31.48
N GLY A 175 -6.21 4.38 -31.89
CA GLY A 175 -6.36 5.78 -32.31
C GLY A 175 -6.30 6.77 -31.11
N LEU A 176 -6.40 8.06 -31.42
CA LEU A 176 -6.38 9.13 -30.41
C LEU A 176 -7.54 9.03 -29.40
N THR A 177 -8.68 8.46 -29.79
CA THR A 177 -9.87 8.28 -28.95
C THR A 177 -9.74 7.10 -28.00
N ARG A 178 -8.72 6.26 -28.16
CA ARG A 178 -8.50 5.05 -27.32
C ARG A 178 -9.73 4.16 -27.18
N ASP A 179 -10.50 4.02 -28.26
CA ASP A 179 -11.75 3.24 -28.22
C ASP A 179 -11.50 1.76 -27.96
N ALA A 180 -10.45 1.19 -28.53
CA ALA A 180 -10.09 -0.19 -28.31
C ALA A 180 -9.64 -0.44 -26.85
N LEU A 181 -8.88 0.49 -26.24
CA LEU A 181 -8.51 0.45 -24.84
C LEU A 181 -9.77 0.52 -23.94
N ARG A 182 -10.64 1.49 -24.18
CA ARG A 182 -11.86 1.68 -23.42
C ARG A 182 -12.77 0.45 -23.46
N THR A 183 -12.90 -0.15 -24.63
CA THR A 183 -13.70 -1.37 -24.82
C THR A 183 -13.13 -2.53 -24.00
N ARG A 184 -11.79 -2.73 -24.03
CA ARG A 184 -11.11 -3.77 -23.25
C ARG A 184 -11.27 -3.56 -21.75
N LEU A 185 -11.07 -2.34 -21.27
CA LEU A 185 -11.25 -2.01 -19.86
C LEU A 185 -12.69 -2.17 -19.40
N ALA A 186 -13.67 -1.79 -20.22
CA ALA A 186 -15.07 -1.98 -19.91
C ALA A 186 -15.45 -3.48 -19.84
N HIS A 187 -14.83 -4.31 -20.69
CA HIS A 187 -15.08 -5.75 -20.71
C HIS A 187 -14.42 -6.49 -19.55
N LEU A 188 -13.16 -6.12 -19.24
CA LEU A 188 -12.41 -6.70 -18.13
C LEU A 188 -12.87 -6.18 -16.76
N ALA A 189 -13.41 -4.96 -16.71
CA ALA A 189 -13.84 -4.26 -15.50
C ALA A 189 -12.80 -4.40 -14.35
N PRO A 190 -11.50 -4.09 -14.58
CA PRO A 190 -10.46 -4.38 -13.61
C PRO A 190 -10.69 -3.57 -12.32
N ARG A 191 -10.45 -4.19 -11.18
CA ARG A 191 -10.50 -3.51 -9.88
C ARG A 191 -9.27 -2.65 -9.62
N GLU A 192 -8.15 -3.02 -10.23
CA GLU A 192 -6.89 -2.28 -10.11
C GLU A 192 -6.20 -2.18 -11.46
N LEU A 193 -5.71 -0.97 -11.76
CA LEU A 193 -4.87 -0.68 -12.91
C LEU A 193 -3.45 -0.37 -12.45
N ILE A 194 -2.47 -1.03 -13.07
CA ILE A 194 -1.05 -0.83 -12.83
C ILE A 194 -0.43 -0.23 -14.09
N PHE A 195 0.20 0.91 -13.95
CA PHE A 195 0.98 1.53 -15.02
C PHE A 195 2.08 2.42 -14.47
N SER A 196 3.14 2.58 -15.23
CA SER A 196 4.15 3.60 -14.92
C SER A 196 3.74 4.92 -15.58
N PRO A 197 3.68 6.04 -14.85
CA PRO A 197 3.38 7.34 -15.42
C PRO A 197 4.33 7.73 -16.59
N ALA A 198 5.57 7.23 -16.58
CA ALA A 198 6.55 7.46 -17.61
C ALA A 198 6.35 6.58 -18.85
N SER A 199 5.60 5.47 -18.74
CA SER A 199 5.38 4.51 -19.83
C SER A 199 4.02 4.66 -20.52
N ILE A 200 3.28 5.70 -20.21
CA ILE A 200 1.95 5.96 -20.77
C ILE A 200 1.87 7.40 -21.24
N ASN A 201 1.42 7.59 -22.49
CA ASN A 201 1.18 8.90 -23.08
C ASN A 201 0.03 9.63 -22.32
N GLU A 202 0.08 10.94 -22.32
CA GLU A 202 -0.92 11.82 -21.72
C GLU A 202 -2.33 11.56 -22.28
N VAL A 203 -2.46 11.31 -23.58
CA VAL A 203 -3.72 10.92 -24.23
C VAL A 203 -4.27 9.63 -23.61
N THR A 204 -3.46 8.60 -23.47
CA THR A 204 -3.88 7.32 -22.87
C THR A 204 -4.25 7.49 -21.39
N ARG A 205 -3.48 8.30 -20.65
CA ARG A 205 -3.75 8.59 -19.24
C ARG A 205 -5.13 9.22 -19.00
N HIS A 206 -5.62 9.96 -19.98
CA HIS A 206 -6.94 10.61 -19.89
C HIS A 206 -8.10 9.62 -20.05
N HIS A 207 -7.82 8.40 -20.55
CA HIS A 207 -8.81 7.37 -20.84
C HIS A 207 -8.77 6.16 -19.87
N ILE A 208 -7.86 6.17 -18.90
CA ILE A 208 -7.77 5.22 -17.78
C ILE A 208 -8.05 5.93 -16.46
#